data_269dd78ee8fdeb8dc76c29ff044db05a
#
_entry.id   269dd78ee8fdeb8dc76c29ff044db05a
#
_cell.length_a   1.000
_cell.length_b   1.000
_cell.length_c   1.000
_cell.angle_alpha   90.00
_cell.angle_beta   90.00
_cell.angle_gamma   90.00
#
_symmetry.space_group_name_H-M   'P 1'
#
loop_
_entity.id
_entity.type
_entity.pdbx_description
1 polymer ?
#
loop_
_entity_poly.entity_id
_entity_poly.type
_entity_poly.pdbx_seq_one_letter_code
_entity_poly.pdbx_strand_id
1 'polypeptide(L)'
;MQQQASPLKQWAQSSPSLLALVTPTRNYTWAELETLVSETAAGLAEQGVTPGEVVTCVGKNSIESVFLLLACLELGAICALTMPQEASELEVKLDTLYLLKQGRKVWFADPNQPTSSIEIHQCRASNPSWAYDPDSIATIVFTSGSTGVPKAVAHTSRQHLASASGLLQRFAFSQGDTWLLSLPLYHVSGLAIIYRWLQRGATLKVGSGDLHKDIQGVTHASLVATQLKRLLDSEVELTLSRVLLGGSHIPQSLSAQAAARGIDTWLGYGMTEAASTVTAKAIDGNYSAGFVLPKREVKLQGTRILIGGETLASGYYYQGKLTPIVVDGWFDSKDLGEWRGSELNIIGRADNQFISGGENIHCEEIELVLNQLETVRQAIVIPIEDSEYGHRPVAVIECDTMPSDSQIESLLKSQLSKFKWPTAYHKMPNELLKSGIKVSRNQVKQWLTRQLS
;
A
#
# COMPACT_ATOMS: atom_id res chain seq x y z
N MET A 1 22.39 26.55 -8.92
CA MET A 1 21.08 26.23 -8.30
C MET A 1 21.33 26.00 -6.83
N GLN A 2 20.59 26.63 -5.92
CA GLN A 2 20.68 26.31 -4.50
C GLN A 2 20.21 24.86 -4.31
N GLN A 3 21.03 24.06 -3.65
CA GLN A 3 20.71 22.68 -3.29
C GLN A 3 19.46 22.67 -2.38
N GLN A 4 18.41 21.97 -2.79
CA GLN A 4 17.20 21.86 -1.99
C GLN A 4 17.48 20.91 -0.82
N ALA A 5 17.25 21.35 0.41
CA ALA A 5 17.35 20.49 1.59
C ALA A 5 16.22 19.44 1.56
N SER A 6 16.51 18.20 1.98
CA SER A 6 15.49 17.17 2.15
C SER A 6 14.44 17.61 3.19
N PRO A 7 13.21 17.04 3.16
CA PRO A 7 12.23 17.32 4.21
C PRO A 7 12.74 17.03 5.62
N LEU A 8 13.53 15.99 5.80
CA LEU A 8 14.19 15.68 7.09
C LEU A 8 15.06 16.83 7.56
N LYS A 9 15.98 17.31 6.73
CA LYS A 9 16.88 18.44 7.05
C LYS A 9 16.10 19.73 7.28
N GLN A 10 15.05 19.99 6.52
CA GLN A 10 14.19 21.16 6.73
C GLN A 10 13.58 21.16 8.12
N TRP A 11 13.04 20.02 8.59
CA TRP A 11 12.47 19.91 9.95
C TRP A 11 13.56 19.95 11.02
N ALA A 12 14.70 19.32 10.83
CA ALA A 12 15.82 19.41 11.76
C ALA A 12 16.32 20.85 11.95
N GLN A 13 16.23 21.70 10.91
CA GLN A 13 16.60 23.11 10.97
C GLN A 13 15.50 23.98 11.59
N SER A 14 14.22 23.76 11.21
CA SER A 14 13.11 24.63 11.60
C SER A 14 12.50 24.25 12.96
N SER A 15 12.57 23.00 13.34
CA SER A 15 11.92 22.45 14.54
C SER A 15 12.77 21.36 15.21
N PRO A 16 14.06 21.61 15.53
CA PRO A 16 15.05 20.61 15.94
C PRO A 16 14.64 19.79 17.17
N SER A 17 13.97 20.42 18.14
CA SER A 17 13.58 19.79 19.40
C SER A 17 12.21 19.11 19.40
N LEU A 18 11.43 19.26 18.32
CA LEU A 18 10.13 18.56 18.22
C LEU A 18 10.34 17.07 18.04
N LEU A 19 9.41 16.30 18.62
CA LEU A 19 9.37 14.85 18.51
C LEU A 19 9.10 14.44 17.06
N ALA A 20 10.03 13.70 16.47
CA ALA A 20 9.93 13.21 15.10
C ALA A 20 9.49 11.74 15.04
N LEU A 21 10.09 10.90 15.89
CA LEU A 21 9.94 9.46 15.81
C LEU A 21 9.82 8.85 17.21
N VAL A 22 8.86 7.93 17.36
CA VAL A 22 8.62 7.14 18.58
C VAL A 22 8.81 5.66 18.25
N THR A 23 9.59 4.97 19.08
CA THR A 23 9.77 3.51 19.01
C THR A 23 9.49 2.89 20.37
N PRO A 24 9.40 1.56 20.50
CA PRO A 24 9.21 0.90 21.78
C PRO A 24 10.34 1.18 22.80
N THR A 25 11.54 1.52 22.31
CA THR A 25 12.75 1.64 23.15
C THR A 25 13.23 3.08 23.33
N ARG A 26 12.97 3.96 22.37
CA ARG A 26 13.49 5.33 22.38
C ARG A 26 12.63 6.27 21.52
N ASN A 27 12.62 7.54 21.92
CA ASN A 27 12.07 8.64 21.13
C ASN A 27 13.21 9.46 20.52
N TYR A 28 12.94 10.07 19.35
CA TYR A 28 13.90 10.89 18.62
C TYR A 28 13.27 12.22 18.25
N THR A 29 14.00 13.31 18.49
CA THR A 29 13.71 14.63 17.94
C THR A 29 14.13 14.69 16.46
N TRP A 30 13.69 15.74 15.74
CA TRP A 30 14.11 15.96 14.37
C TRP A 30 15.62 16.12 14.23
N ALA A 31 16.28 16.82 15.17
CA ALA A 31 17.75 16.99 15.15
C ALA A 31 18.49 15.67 15.39
N GLU A 32 18.05 14.85 16.36
CA GLU A 32 18.65 13.54 16.63
C GLU A 32 18.43 12.59 15.45
N LEU A 33 17.23 12.59 14.86
CA LEU A 33 16.93 11.74 13.69
C LEU A 33 17.78 12.12 12.50
N GLU A 34 17.92 13.41 12.19
CA GLU A 34 18.77 13.89 11.08
C GLU A 34 20.22 13.47 11.26
N THR A 35 20.76 13.63 12.49
CA THR A 35 22.14 13.20 12.79
C THR A 35 22.33 11.70 12.52
N LEU A 36 21.45 10.86 13.06
CA LEU A 36 21.53 9.40 12.90
C LEU A 36 21.35 8.94 11.46
N VAL A 37 20.45 9.58 10.71
CA VAL A 37 20.23 9.30 9.29
C VAL A 37 21.45 9.73 8.46
N SER A 38 22.03 10.88 8.75
CA SER A 38 23.25 11.36 8.09
C SER A 38 24.44 10.44 8.37
N GLU A 39 24.59 9.96 9.60
CA GLU A 39 25.62 8.97 9.96
C GLU A 39 25.37 7.61 9.27
N THR A 40 24.12 7.19 9.13
CA THR A 40 23.74 5.98 8.39
C THR A 40 24.05 6.14 6.90
N ALA A 41 23.75 7.28 6.30
CA ALA A 41 24.08 7.58 4.90
C ALA A 41 25.62 7.56 4.67
N ALA A 42 26.39 8.08 5.63
CA ALA A 42 27.83 7.99 5.59
C ALA A 42 28.32 6.54 5.66
N GLY A 43 27.74 5.70 6.51
CA GLY A 43 28.04 4.28 6.60
C GLY A 43 27.70 3.50 5.32
N LEU A 44 26.64 3.87 4.61
CA LEU A 44 26.34 3.31 3.28
C LEU A 44 27.40 3.72 2.26
N ALA A 45 27.77 4.98 2.24
CA ALA A 45 28.80 5.49 1.33
C ALA A 45 30.18 4.88 1.57
N GLU A 46 30.56 4.67 2.83
CA GLU A 46 31.83 4.01 3.21
C GLU A 46 31.88 2.56 2.66
N GLN A 47 30.74 1.89 2.60
CA GLN A 47 30.59 0.58 1.98
C GLN A 47 30.54 0.65 0.44
N GLY A 48 30.64 1.85 -0.13
CA GLY A 48 30.74 2.14 -1.56
C GLY A 48 29.40 2.28 -2.27
N VAL A 49 28.30 2.56 -1.54
CA VAL A 49 27.03 2.96 -2.15
C VAL A 49 27.15 4.38 -2.70
N THR A 50 26.75 4.57 -3.94
CA THR A 50 26.82 5.87 -4.63
C THR A 50 25.42 6.34 -5.07
N PRO A 51 25.23 7.65 -5.34
CA PRO A 51 23.96 8.16 -5.84
C PRO A 51 23.49 7.41 -7.10
N GLY A 52 22.20 7.12 -7.15
CA GLY A 52 21.57 6.37 -8.25
C GLY A 52 21.70 4.84 -8.16
N GLU A 53 22.50 4.31 -7.24
CA GLU A 53 22.54 2.85 -7.01
C GLU A 53 21.34 2.37 -6.23
N VAL A 54 20.92 1.13 -6.51
CA VAL A 54 19.80 0.48 -5.81
C VAL A 54 20.31 -0.20 -4.54
N VAL A 55 19.70 0.11 -3.42
CA VAL A 55 19.85 -0.60 -2.14
C VAL A 55 18.56 -1.35 -1.86
N THR A 56 18.63 -2.67 -1.74
CA THR A 56 17.46 -3.50 -1.46
C THR A 56 17.30 -3.70 0.04
N CYS A 57 16.13 -3.34 0.57
CA CYS A 57 15.72 -3.62 1.93
C CYS A 57 14.71 -4.76 1.94
N VAL A 58 15.08 -5.89 2.56
CA VAL A 58 14.16 -7.02 2.77
C VAL A 58 13.81 -7.06 4.25
N GLY A 59 12.55 -6.82 4.58
CA GLY A 59 12.17 -6.83 5.99
C GLY A 59 10.74 -6.38 6.26
N LYS A 60 10.32 -6.54 7.52
CA LYS A 60 9.13 -5.90 8.07
C LYS A 60 9.46 -4.46 8.49
N ASN A 61 8.44 -3.71 8.89
CA ASN A 61 8.65 -2.40 9.47
C ASN A 61 9.54 -2.48 10.71
N SER A 62 10.61 -1.71 10.71
CA SER A 62 11.54 -1.55 11.83
C SER A 62 12.14 -0.16 11.78
N ILE A 63 12.81 0.26 12.82
CA ILE A 63 13.52 1.54 12.84
C ILE A 63 14.67 1.54 11.86
N GLU A 64 15.35 0.43 11.69
CA GLU A 64 16.47 0.26 10.75
C GLU A 64 15.99 0.42 9.31
N SER A 65 14.81 -0.14 8.96
CA SER A 65 14.23 0.05 7.62
C SER A 65 13.84 1.49 7.34
N VAL A 66 13.38 2.23 8.36
CA VAL A 66 13.12 3.68 8.24
C VAL A 66 14.42 4.45 8.07
N PHE A 67 15.46 4.15 8.87
CA PHE A 67 16.77 4.79 8.75
C PHE A 67 17.40 4.52 7.38
N LEU A 68 17.33 3.27 6.91
CA LEU A 68 17.87 2.91 5.58
C LEU A 68 17.15 3.69 4.47
N LEU A 69 15.82 3.75 4.50
CA LEU A 69 15.04 4.52 3.53
C LEU A 69 15.48 6.00 3.51
N LEU A 70 15.51 6.63 4.70
CA LEU A 70 15.90 8.03 4.82
C LEU A 70 17.36 8.27 4.42
N ALA A 71 18.27 7.38 4.81
CA ALA A 71 19.68 7.45 4.44
C ALA A 71 19.89 7.31 2.92
N CYS A 72 19.14 6.42 2.25
CA CYS A 72 19.15 6.35 0.78
C CYS A 72 18.67 7.67 0.16
N LEU A 73 17.63 8.30 0.71
CA LEU A 73 17.15 9.61 0.22
C LEU A 73 18.22 10.69 0.37
N GLU A 74 18.93 10.75 1.51
CA GLU A 74 19.99 11.71 1.76
C GLU A 74 21.21 11.48 0.85
N LEU A 75 21.56 10.22 0.59
CA LEU A 75 22.66 9.83 -0.29
C LEU A 75 22.32 9.98 -1.78
N GLY A 76 21.03 10.06 -2.15
CA GLY A 76 20.57 9.99 -3.53
C GLY A 76 20.57 8.57 -4.11
N ALA A 77 20.64 7.56 -3.26
CA ALA A 77 20.49 6.15 -3.65
C ALA A 77 18.99 5.76 -3.74
N ILE A 78 18.71 4.68 -4.45
CA ILE A 78 17.36 4.17 -4.66
C ILE A 78 17.07 3.07 -3.63
N CYS A 79 16.07 3.27 -2.77
CA CYS A 79 15.66 2.25 -1.81
C CYS A 79 14.62 1.31 -2.44
N ALA A 80 14.98 0.06 -2.70
CA ALA A 80 14.07 -0.98 -3.18
C ALA A 80 13.56 -1.81 -1.99
N LEU A 81 12.26 -1.67 -1.69
CA LEU A 81 11.63 -2.29 -0.53
C LEU A 81 10.91 -3.58 -0.92
N THR A 82 11.20 -4.67 -0.26
CA THR A 82 10.53 -5.96 -0.50
C THR A 82 10.25 -6.72 0.79
N MET A 83 9.20 -7.54 0.75
CA MET A 83 8.80 -8.36 1.88
C MET A 83 9.79 -9.52 2.10
N PRO A 84 9.91 -10.03 3.35
CA PRO A 84 10.51 -11.33 3.60
C PRO A 84 9.76 -12.42 2.83
N GLN A 85 10.48 -13.27 2.09
CA GLN A 85 9.91 -14.28 1.20
C GLN A 85 10.91 -15.39 0.96
N GLU A 86 10.47 -16.45 0.28
CA GLU A 86 11.34 -17.56 -0.11
C GLU A 86 12.47 -17.10 -1.04
N ALA A 87 13.63 -17.75 -0.93
CA ALA A 87 14.85 -17.34 -1.65
C ALA A 87 14.64 -17.27 -3.17
N SER A 88 13.88 -18.21 -3.74
CA SER A 88 13.57 -18.23 -5.18
C SER A 88 12.74 -17.04 -5.66
N GLU A 89 11.78 -16.59 -4.84
CA GLU A 89 10.97 -15.39 -5.14
C GLU A 89 11.80 -14.11 -5.00
N LEU A 90 12.68 -14.07 -4.01
CA LEU A 90 13.59 -12.95 -3.80
C LEU A 90 14.58 -12.83 -4.96
N GLU A 91 15.12 -13.94 -5.44
CA GLU A 91 16.06 -13.97 -6.57
C GLU A 91 15.44 -13.35 -7.85
N VAL A 92 14.18 -13.63 -8.15
CA VAL A 92 13.45 -13.01 -9.28
C VAL A 92 13.40 -11.49 -9.13
N LYS A 93 13.15 -10.98 -7.91
CA LYS A 93 13.12 -9.54 -7.67
C LYS A 93 14.52 -8.93 -7.77
N LEU A 94 15.55 -9.60 -7.23
CA LEU A 94 16.93 -9.14 -7.33
C LEU A 94 17.42 -9.12 -8.79
N ASP A 95 17.07 -10.12 -9.60
CA ASP A 95 17.36 -10.13 -11.04
C ASP A 95 16.67 -8.98 -11.79
N THR A 96 15.49 -8.56 -11.31
CA THR A 96 14.80 -7.37 -11.84
C THR A 96 15.57 -6.07 -11.51
N LEU A 97 16.18 -6.00 -10.32
CA LEU A 97 16.87 -4.79 -9.85
C LEU A 97 18.32 -4.70 -10.36
N TYR A 98 19.02 -5.83 -10.47
CA TYR A 98 20.46 -5.88 -10.69
C TYR A 98 20.84 -6.70 -11.92
N LEU A 99 21.95 -6.31 -12.56
CA LEU A 99 22.59 -7.08 -13.62
C LEU A 99 23.52 -8.17 -13.01
N LEU A 100 22.93 -9.14 -12.29
CA LEU A 100 23.67 -10.17 -11.56
C LEU A 100 24.71 -10.91 -12.42
N LYS A 101 24.38 -11.16 -13.70
CA LYS A 101 25.25 -11.85 -14.67
C LYS A 101 26.45 -11.02 -15.14
N GLN A 102 26.49 -9.71 -14.84
CA GLN A 102 27.55 -8.81 -15.27
C GLN A 102 28.54 -8.44 -14.14
N GLY A 103 28.48 -9.16 -13.00
CA GLY A 103 29.39 -8.91 -11.87
C GLY A 103 29.16 -7.57 -11.17
N ARG A 104 28.02 -6.91 -11.36
CA ARG A 104 27.66 -5.71 -10.61
C ARG A 104 27.42 -6.06 -9.14
N LYS A 105 27.78 -5.10 -8.26
CA LYS A 105 27.62 -5.23 -6.82
C LYS A 105 26.13 -5.20 -6.48
N VAL A 106 25.65 -6.22 -5.77
CA VAL A 106 24.29 -6.28 -5.25
C VAL A 106 24.33 -5.73 -3.84
N TRP A 107 23.56 -4.67 -3.59
CA TRP A 107 23.36 -4.10 -2.27
C TRP A 107 22.10 -4.72 -1.66
N PHE A 108 22.26 -5.39 -0.54
CA PHE A 108 21.18 -6.06 0.17
C PHE A 108 21.34 -5.78 1.67
N ALA A 109 20.32 -5.23 2.28
CA ALA A 109 20.27 -5.03 3.72
C ALA A 109 19.04 -5.77 4.27
N ASP A 110 19.27 -6.70 5.16
CA ASP A 110 18.23 -7.36 5.93
C ASP A 110 18.64 -7.32 7.41
N PRO A 111 17.99 -6.47 8.23
CA PRO A 111 18.35 -6.32 9.63
C PRO A 111 18.15 -7.63 10.44
N ASN A 112 17.45 -8.62 9.88
CA ASN A 112 17.15 -9.89 10.52
C ASN A 112 17.97 -11.07 9.96
N GLN A 113 18.85 -10.86 8.97
CA GLN A 113 19.65 -11.91 8.34
C GLN A 113 21.15 -11.60 8.40
N PRO A 114 21.98 -12.53 8.92
CA PRO A 114 23.43 -12.34 9.06
C PRO A 114 24.19 -12.35 7.71
N THR A 115 23.50 -12.58 6.60
CA THR A 115 24.09 -12.69 5.24
C THR A 115 23.89 -11.44 4.40
N SER A 116 23.50 -10.32 5.00
CA SER A 116 23.36 -9.04 4.28
C SER A 116 24.69 -8.62 3.64
N SER A 117 24.67 -8.17 2.39
CA SER A 117 25.83 -7.64 1.68
C SER A 117 26.18 -6.21 2.09
N ILE A 118 25.33 -5.56 2.88
CA ILE A 118 25.50 -4.23 3.44
C ILE A 118 25.02 -4.23 4.89
N GLU A 119 25.71 -3.50 5.74
CA GLU A 119 25.35 -3.32 7.14
C GLU A 119 24.79 -1.92 7.36
N ILE A 120 23.71 -1.85 8.15
CA ILE A 120 23.15 -0.58 8.59
C ILE A 120 23.90 -0.16 9.85
N HIS A 121 24.98 0.61 9.66
CA HIS A 121 25.78 1.15 10.77
C HIS A 121 25.98 2.66 10.61
N GLN A 122 26.33 3.32 11.71
CA GLN A 122 26.54 4.75 11.78
C GLN A 122 28.03 5.05 11.73
N CYS A 123 28.43 5.92 10.79
CA CYS A 123 29.77 6.48 10.72
C CYS A 123 29.70 7.98 10.96
N ARG A 124 30.70 8.53 11.69
CA ARG A 124 30.79 9.99 11.79
C ARG A 124 30.97 10.59 10.40
N ALA A 125 29.97 11.36 9.98
CA ALA A 125 29.96 11.96 8.67
C ALA A 125 31.10 12.99 8.56
N SER A 126 32.07 12.74 7.69
CA SER A 126 32.91 13.80 7.11
C SER A 126 32.06 14.47 6.05
N ASN A 127 31.41 15.60 6.36
CA ASN A 127 30.60 16.48 5.49
C ASN A 127 30.34 15.90 4.08
N PRO A 128 29.35 15.05 3.88
CA PRO A 128 29.09 14.48 2.57
C PRO A 128 28.57 15.57 1.64
N SER A 129 29.19 15.71 0.47
CA SER A 129 28.74 16.61 -0.60
C SER A 129 27.50 16.11 -1.35
N TRP A 130 26.71 15.20 -0.75
CA TRP A 130 25.54 14.63 -1.39
C TRP A 130 24.38 15.62 -1.37
N ALA A 131 23.74 15.75 -2.51
CA ALA A 131 22.58 16.60 -2.68
C ALA A 131 21.35 15.75 -2.80
N TYR A 132 20.38 15.95 -1.91
CA TYR A 132 19.02 15.49 -2.12
C TYR A 132 18.48 16.10 -3.42
N ASP A 133 18.01 15.23 -4.31
CA ASP A 133 17.30 15.62 -5.53
C ASP A 133 15.90 15.00 -5.51
N PRO A 134 14.83 15.81 -5.35
CA PRO A 134 13.47 15.31 -5.32
C PRO A 134 13.01 14.67 -6.64
N ASP A 135 13.69 14.92 -7.75
CA ASP A 135 13.34 14.44 -9.09
C ASP A 135 14.07 13.13 -9.47
N SER A 136 15.09 12.76 -8.72
CA SER A 136 15.74 11.46 -8.87
C SER A 136 14.88 10.32 -8.33
N ILE A 137 15.01 9.12 -8.91
CA ILE A 137 14.32 7.93 -8.38
C ILE A 137 14.76 7.68 -6.94
N ALA A 138 13.78 7.61 -6.06
CA ALA A 138 13.98 7.46 -4.62
C ALA A 138 13.63 6.07 -4.12
N THR A 139 12.56 5.48 -4.66
CA THR A 139 12.04 4.19 -4.19
C THR A 139 11.62 3.28 -5.33
N ILE A 140 11.74 1.97 -5.08
CA ILE A 140 11.15 0.92 -5.91
C ILE A 140 10.30 0.03 -5.02
N VAL A 141 9.05 -0.21 -5.43
CA VAL A 141 8.10 -1.11 -4.78
C VAL A 141 7.60 -2.15 -5.78
N PHE A 142 7.57 -3.41 -5.36
CA PHE A 142 7.07 -4.47 -6.22
C PHE A 142 5.55 -4.63 -6.11
N THR A 143 4.91 -4.81 -7.25
CA THR A 143 3.49 -5.20 -7.34
C THR A 143 3.37 -6.60 -7.89
N SER A 144 2.35 -7.36 -7.46
CA SER A 144 1.98 -8.60 -8.11
C SER A 144 1.40 -8.27 -9.49
N GLY A 145 2.22 -8.41 -10.53
CA GLY A 145 1.72 -8.23 -11.90
C GLY A 145 0.58 -9.20 -12.22
N SER A 146 -0.40 -8.78 -13.02
CA SER A 146 -1.47 -9.65 -13.55
C SER A 146 -0.94 -10.87 -14.32
N THR A 147 0.30 -10.79 -14.80
CA THR A 147 1.03 -11.85 -15.51
C THR A 147 1.80 -12.81 -14.59
N GLY A 148 1.73 -12.62 -13.26
CA GLY A 148 2.48 -13.41 -12.26
C GLY A 148 3.93 -12.96 -12.04
N VAL A 149 4.51 -12.16 -12.95
CA VAL A 149 5.85 -11.60 -12.75
C VAL A 149 5.75 -10.28 -12.00
N PRO A 150 6.48 -10.11 -10.87
CA PRO A 150 6.46 -8.87 -10.10
C PRO A 150 6.97 -7.69 -10.95
N LYS A 151 6.25 -6.56 -10.91
CA LYS A 151 6.66 -5.32 -11.55
C LYS A 151 7.29 -4.39 -10.53
N ALA A 152 8.49 -3.89 -10.81
CA ALA A 152 9.21 -2.93 -9.97
C ALA A 152 8.78 -1.51 -10.34
N VAL A 153 7.94 -0.89 -9.53
CA VAL A 153 7.40 0.46 -9.76
C VAL A 153 8.31 1.48 -9.13
N ALA A 154 8.86 2.40 -9.92
CA ALA A 154 9.84 3.39 -9.49
C ALA A 154 9.22 4.78 -9.31
N HIS A 155 9.48 5.41 -8.16
CA HIS A 155 9.00 6.75 -7.84
C HIS A 155 10.13 7.67 -7.44
N THR A 156 9.96 8.96 -7.74
CA THR A 156 10.75 10.05 -7.18
C THR A 156 10.19 10.50 -5.83
N SER A 157 11.01 11.18 -5.03
CA SER A 157 10.51 11.85 -3.81
C SER A 157 9.43 12.88 -4.11
N ARG A 158 9.52 13.61 -5.21
CA ARG A 158 8.52 14.60 -5.64
C ARG A 158 7.15 13.97 -5.84
N GLN A 159 7.08 12.80 -6.48
CA GLN A 159 5.82 12.07 -6.72
C GLN A 159 5.17 11.63 -5.40
N HIS A 160 5.94 11.11 -4.47
CA HIS A 160 5.45 10.76 -3.14
C HIS A 160 5.01 11.98 -2.32
N LEU A 161 5.78 13.07 -2.34
CA LEU A 161 5.42 14.32 -1.65
C LEU A 161 4.17 14.96 -2.27
N ALA A 162 4.02 14.91 -3.59
CA ALA A 162 2.79 15.32 -4.27
C ALA A 162 1.58 14.49 -3.80
N SER A 163 1.79 13.17 -3.68
CA SER A 163 0.76 12.27 -3.16
C SER A 163 0.39 12.59 -1.70
N ALA A 164 1.36 12.80 -0.83
CA ALA A 164 1.13 13.18 0.56
C ALA A 164 0.42 14.52 0.66
N SER A 165 0.94 15.55 -0.01
CA SER A 165 0.37 16.91 -0.02
C SER A 165 -1.09 16.92 -0.47
N GLY A 166 -1.44 16.19 -1.53
CA GLY A 166 -2.80 16.16 -2.05
C GLY A 166 -3.80 15.52 -1.08
N LEU A 167 -3.43 14.42 -0.40
CA LEU A 167 -4.28 13.83 0.64
C LEU A 167 -4.45 14.78 1.82
N LEU A 168 -3.35 15.37 2.31
CA LEU A 168 -3.31 16.20 3.52
C LEU A 168 -3.98 17.57 3.36
N GLN A 169 -4.48 17.92 2.17
CA GLN A 169 -5.39 19.05 1.99
C GLN A 169 -6.83 18.74 2.43
N ARG A 170 -7.20 17.46 2.52
CA ARG A 170 -8.53 17.03 2.93
C ARG A 170 -8.52 16.23 4.22
N PHE A 171 -7.50 15.41 4.41
CA PHE A 171 -7.31 14.57 5.59
C PHE A 171 -6.40 15.32 6.57
N ALA A 172 -6.97 15.89 7.62
CA ALA A 172 -6.22 16.72 8.57
C ALA A 172 -5.20 15.86 9.33
N PHE A 173 -3.95 16.31 9.30
CA PHE A 173 -2.80 15.78 10.03
C PHE A 173 -1.76 16.88 10.12
N SER A 174 -1.24 17.14 11.31
CA SER A 174 -0.38 18.29 11.60
C SER A 174 0.65 17.98 12.71
N GLN A 175 1.52 18.95 13.01
CA GLN A 175 2.39 18.86 14.19
C GLN A 175 1.55 18.66 15.45
N GLY A 176 2.03 17.81 16.36
CA GLY A 176 1.30 17.34 17.53
C GLY A 176 0.52 16.05 17.32
N ASP A 177 0.24 15.68 16.08
CA ASP A 177 -0.33 14.37 15.77
C ASP A 177 0.73 13.28 15.65
N THR A 178 0.31 12.03 15.88
CA THR A 178 1.16 10.85 15.74
C THR A 178 0.51 9.88 14.78
N TRP A 179 1.22 9.51 13.70
CA TRP A 179 0.78 8.46 12.75
C TRP A 179 1.54 7.17 13.00
N LEU A 180 0.82 6.06 13.19
CA LEU A 180 1.42 4.74 13.29
C LEU A 180 1.88 4.24 11.92
N LEU A 181 3.10 3.72 11.82
CA LEU A 181 3.57 2.96 10.66
C LEU A 181 2.95 1.56 10.67
N SER A 182 1.64 1.51 10.46
CA SER A 182 0.80 0.32 10.58
C SER A 182 0.79 -0.56 9.33
N LEU A 183 1.17 0.01 8.18
CA LEU A 183 1.24 -0.71 6.90
C LEU A 183 2.71 -0.93 6.49
N PRO A 184 3.03 -2.07 5.84
CA PRO A 184 4.40 -2.40 5.49
C PRO A 184 5.03 -1.39 4.53
N LEU A 185 6.30 -1.07 4.75
CA LEU A 185 7.09 -0.19 3.88
C LEU A 185 7.29 -0.75 2.46
N TYR A 186 7.27 -2.07 2.30
CA TYR A 186 7.34 -2.72 1.00
C TYR A 186 6.03 -2.63 0.18
N HIS A 187 5.02 -1.95 0.72
CA HIS A 187 3.84 -1.50 -0.02
C HIS A 187 3.82 0.02 -0.10
N VAL A 188 3.35 0.56 -1.21
CA VAL A 188 3.24 2.02 -1.40
C VAL A 188 2.40 2.70 -0.31
N SER A 189 1.47 1.99 0.32
CA SER A 189 0.67 2.50 1.44
C SER A 189 1.49 2.77 2.70
N GLY A 190 2.51 1.95 3.00
CA GLY A 190 3.46 2.20 4.07
C GLY A 190 4.39 3.36 3.76
N LEU A 191 4.93 3.42 2.55
CA LEU A 191 5.71 4.58 2.07
C LEU A 191 4.91 5.88 2.15
N ALA A 192 3.63 5.85 1.81
CA ALA A 192 2.77 7.02 1.89
C ALA A 192 2.65 7.57 3.33
N ILE A 193 2.72 6.72 4.36
CA ILE A 193 2.76 7.18 5.76
C ILE A 193 4.04 7.97 6.01
N ILE A 194 5.21 7.46 5.57
CA ILE A 194 6.50 8.16 5.70
C ILE A 194 6.45 9.55 5.06
N TYR A 195 5.96 9.62 3.81
CA TYR A 195 5.93 10.90 3.10
C TYR A 195 4.87 11.88 3.65
N ARG A 196 3.76 11.41 4.24
CA ARG A 196 2.80 12.25 4.97
C ARG A 196 3.42 12.83 6.24
N TRP A 197 4.15 12.01 6.99
CA TRP A 197 4.91 12.41 8.16
C TRP A 197 5.98 13.46 7.80
N LEU A 198 6.83 13.19 6.80
CA LEU A 198 7.84 14.15 6.31
C LEU A 198 7.20 15.44 5.81
N GLN A 199 6.03 15.38 5.16
CA GLN A 199 5.33 16.56 4.63
C GLN A 199 4.82 17.49 5.74
N ARG A 200 4.48 16.97 6.93
CA ARG A 200 3.87 17.74 8.02
C ARG A 200 4.78 18.00 9.22
N GLY A 201 5.90 17.33 9.34
CA GLY A 201 6.78 17.46 10.51
C GLY A 201 6.09 17.05 11.81
N ALA A 202 5.17 16.10 11.72
CA ALA A 202 4.46 15.51 12.85
C ALA A 202 5.28 14.39 13.51
N THR A 203 4.67 13.48 14.24
CA THR A 203 5.35 12.33 14.85
C THR A 203 5.01 11.05 14.10
N LEU A 204 6.03 10.24 13.78
CA LEU A 204 5.87 8.87 13.32
C LEU A 204 6.04 7.91 14.47
N LYS A 205 5.17 6.92 14.63
CA LYS A 205 5.38 5.81 15.56
C LYS A 205 5.72 4.54 14.78
N VAL A 206 6.89 3.98 15.05
CA VAL A 206 7.31 2.66 14.58
C VAL A 206 7.08 1.67 15.71
N GLY A 207 6.16 0.76 15.54
CA GLY A 207 5.75 -0.18 16.58
C GLY A 207 6.58 -1.46 16.62
N SER A 208 6.17 -2.36 17.51
CA SER A 208 6.75 -3.70 17.71
C SER A 208 6.20 -4.76 16.74
N GLY A 209 5.13 -4.43 16.01
CA GLY A 209 4.35 -5.36 15.17
C GLY A 209 3.11 -5.94 15.89
N ASP A 210 2.90 -5.61 17.17
CA ASP A 210 1.68 -5.90 17.90
C ASP A 210 0.72 -4.70 17.81
N LEU A 211 -0.26 -4.77 16.94
CA LEU A 211 -1.16 -3.64 16.67
C LEU A 211 -1.87 -3.12 17.92
N HIS A 212 -2.25 -4.00 18.86
CA HIS A 212 -2.94 -3.60 20.09
C HIS A 212 -2.06 -2.76 21.04
N LYS A 213 -0.75 -3.04 21.06
CA LYS A 213 0.22 -2.24 21.82
C LYS A 213 0.61 -0.98 21.06
N ASP A 214 0.83 -1.12 19.76
CA ASP A 214 1.40 -0.08 18.92
C ASP A 214 0.41 1.07 18.67
N ILE A 215 -0.92 0.81 18.70
CA ILE A 215 -1.96 1.81 18.47
C ILE A 215 -2.14 2.79 19.64
N GLN A 216 -1.65 2.46 20.84
CA GLN A 216 -1.81 3.31 22.02
C GLN A 216 -1.04 4.63 21.86
N GLY A 217 -1.67 5.72 22.21
CA GLY A 217 -1.10 7.08 22.09
C GLY A 217 -0.94 7.59 20.65
N VAL A 218 -1.63 6.97 19.69
CA VAL A 218 -1.62 7.32 18.27
C VAL A 218 -2.88 8.07 17.91
N THR A 219 -2.78 9.15 17.16
CA THR A 219 -3.93 9.94 16.69
C THR A 219 -4.38 9.53 15.30
N HIS A 220 -3.48 9.00 14.46
CA HIS A 220 -3.72 8.66 13.06
C HIS A 220 -3.19 7.28 12.71
N ALA A 221 -3.97 6.52 11.96
CA ALA A 221 -3.53 5.23 11.42
C ALA A 221 -4.05 5.01 9.99
N SER A 222 -3.27 4.27 9.19
CA SER A 222 -3.74 3.67 7.94
C SER A 222 -3.98 2.19 8.22
N LEU A 223 -5.19 1.71 8.03
CA LEU A 223 -5.58 0.34 8.38
C LEU A 223 -6.36 -0.32 7.24
N VAL A 224 -6.43 -1.63 7.28
CA VAL A 224 -7.45 -2.38 6.56
C VAL A 224 -8.67 -2.60 7.47
N ALA A 225 -9.84 -2.86 6.87
CA ALA A 225 -11.09 -3.00 7.61
C ALA A 225 -11.01 -4.02 8.76
N THR A 226 -10.35 -5.16 8.53
CA THR A 226 -10.19 -6.22 9.54
C THR A 226 -9.31 -5.79 10.74
N GLN A 227 -8.31 -4.94 10.50
CA GLN A 227 -7.49 -4.39 11.60
C GLN A 227 -8.29 -3.43 12.46
N LEU A 228 -9.04 -2.51 11.84
CA LEU A 228 -9.91 -1.58 12.57
C LEU A 228 -10.97 -2.35 13.38
N LYS A 229 -11.61 -3.37 12.78
CA LYS A 229 -12.58 -4.19 13.49
C LYS A 229 -12.00 -4.84 14.74
N ARG A 230 -10.83 -5.48 14.62
CA ARG A 230 -10.15 -6.10 15.79
C ARG A 230 -9.86 -5.09 16.90
N LEU A 231 -9.46 -3.87 16.55
CA LEU A 231 -9.23 -2.81 17.52
C LEU A 231 -10.54 -2.37 18.20
N LEU A 232 -11.62 -2.20 17.43
CA LEU A 232 -12.93 -1.82 17.97
C LEU A 232 -13.57 -2.95 18.83
N ASP A 233 -13.30 -4.21 18.52
CA ASP A 233 -13.78 -5.35 19.30
C ASP A 233 -12.94 -5.59 20.58
N SER A 234 -11.79 -4.92 20.72
CA SER A 234 -10.91 -5.06 21.87
C SER A 234 -11.19 -4.00 22.95
N GLU A 235 -10.67 -4.25 24.16
CA GLU A 235 -10.72 -3.30 25.29
C GLU A 235 -9.59 -2.27 25.26
N VAL A 236 -8.80 -2.19 24.17
CA VAL A 236 -7.68 -1.26 24.06
C VAL A 236 -8.21 0.17 24.03
N GLU A 237 -7.64 1.02 24.87
CA GLU A 237 -7.90 2.45 24.82
C GLU A 237 -7.35 3.06 23.52
N LEU A 238 -8.24 3.67 22.75
CA LEU A 238 -7.90 4.28 21.45
C LEU A 238 -7.92 5.80 21.59
N THR A 239 -6.79 6.41 21.29
CA THR A 239 -6.64 7.88 21.15
C THR A 239 -6.76 8.32 19.68
N LEU A 240 -7.16 7.39 18.80
CA LEU A 240 -7.35 7.65 17.39
C LEU A 240 -8.39 8.74 17.15
N SER A 241 -8.02 9.76 16.39
CA SER A 241 -8.95 10.76 15.84
C SER A 241 -9.35 10.42 14.41
N ARG A 242 -8.43 9.87 13.61
CA ARG A 242 -8.68 9.54 12.20
C ARG A 242 -8.04 8.24 11.76
N VAL A 243 -8.77 7.52 10.93
CA VAL A 243 -8.29 6.29 10.28
C VAL A 243 -8.53 6.37 8.78
N LEU A 244 -7.46 6.17 8.00
CA LEU A 244 -7.54 6.00 6.55
C LEU A 244 -7.64 4.51 6.23
N LEU A 245 -8.76 4.09 5.67
CA LEU A 245 -9.03 2.72 5.27
C LEU A 245 -8.82 2.55 3.77
N GLY A 246 -8.25 1.43 3.39
CA GLY A 246 -8.05 1.11 1.98
C GLY A 246 -7.94 -0.39 1.74
N GLY A 247 -7.88 -0.78 0.47
CA GLY A 247 -7.55 -2.14 0.04
C GLY A 247 -8.73 -3.09 -0.16
N SER A 248 -9.90 -2.87 0.43
CA SER A 248 -11.08 -3.73 0.29
C SER A 248 -12.38 -2.96 0.57
N HIS A 249 -13.51 -3.65 0.41
CA HIS A 249 -14.82 -3.15 0.86
C HIS A 249 -14.80 -2.84 2.37
N ILE A 250 -15.37 -1.70 2.74
CA ILE A 250 -15.47 -1.26 4.15
C ILE A 250 -16.95 -1.32 4.54
N PRO A 251 -17.33 -2.21 5.47
CA PRO A 251 -18.70 -2.28 5.98
C PRO A 251 -19.10 -0.96 6.63
N GLN A 252 -20.32 -0.48 6.33
CA GLN A 252 -20.85 0.76 6.92
C GLN A 252 -20.99 0.66 8.45
N SER A 253 -21.32 -0.51 8.96
CA SER A 253 -21.40 -0.79 10.40
C SER A 253 -20.05 -0.55 11.10
N LEU A 254 -18.92 -0.85 10.44
CA LEU A 254 -17.58 -0.62 10.99
C LEU A 254 -17.29 0.88 11.16
N SER A 255 -17.67 1.69 10.18
CA SER A 255 -17.53 3.16 10.26
C SER A 255 -18.43 3.75 11.35
N ALA A 256 -19.66 3.26 11.50
CA ALA A 256 -20.58 3.68 12.57
C ALA A 256 -20.01 3.33 13.97
N GLN A 257 -19.45 2.13 14.16
CA GLN A 257 -18.79 1.73 15.41
C GLN A 257 -17.57 2.61 15.72
N ALA A 258 -16.76 2.97 14.71
CA ALA A 258 -15.63 3.88 14.89
C ALA A 258 -16.09 5.30 15.28
N ALA A 259 -17.13 5.83 14.62
CA ALA A 259 -17.71 7.12 14.90
C ALA A 259 -18.29 7.21 16.33
N ALA A 260 -18.88 6.13 16.85
CA ALA A 260 -19.35 6.05 18.23
C ALA A 260 -18.23 6.17 19.28
N ARG A 261 -16.97 5.94 18.86
CA ARG A 261 -15.76 6.15 19.65
C ARG A 261 -15.01 7.45 19.30
N GLY A 262 -15.62 8.34 18.53
CA GLY A 262 -15.02 9.62 18.12
C GLY A 262 -13.95 9.49 17.05
N ILE A 263 -13.91 8.39 16.30
CA ILE A 263 -12.91 8.13 15.26
C ILE A 263 -13.51 8.43 13.88
N ASP A 264 -12.94 9.42 13.18
CA ASP A 264 -13.28 9.72 11.79
C ASP A 264 -12.69 8.66 10.86
N THR A 265 -13.51 7.97 10.10
CA THR A 265 -13.05 6.99 9.12
C THR A 265 -13.09 7.56 7.70
N TRP A 266 -12.00 7.36 6.97
CA TRP A 266 -11.85 7.77 5.59
C TRP A 266 -11.59 6.54 4.71
N LEU A 267 -12.17 6.56 3.54
CA LEU A 267 -11.93 5.59 2.48
C LEU A 267 -10.96 6.19 1.47
N GLY A 268 -9.99 5.39 1.00
CA GLY A 268 -9.08 5.75 -0.08
C GLY A 268 -9.01 4.67 -1.16
N TYR A 269 -9.16 5.07 -2.43
CA TYR A 269 -8.83 4.26 -3.60
C TYR A 269 -7.50 4.72 -4.17
N GLY A 270 -6.67 3.78 -4.57
CA GLY A 270 -5.38 4.06 -5.17
C GLY A 270 -4.59 2.80 -5.51
N MET A 271 -3.36 3.02 -6.00
CA MET A 271 -2.49 1.95 -6.47
C MET A 271 -1.02 2.36 -6.38
N THR A 272 -0.15 1.39 -6.57
CA THR A 272 1.30 1.64 -6.50
C THR A 272 1.73 2.62 -7.59
N GLU A 273 1.24 2.48 -8.79
CA GLU A 273 1.58 3.32 -9.95
C GLU A 273 1.19 4.80 -9.80
N ALA A 274 0.31 5.11 -8.84
CA ALA A 274 -0.12 6.49 -8.53
C ALA A 274 0.36 6.99 -7.15
N ALA A 275 1.46 6.45 -6.63
CA ALA A 275 2.03 6.78 -5.33
C ALA A 275 0.99 6.74 -4.19
N SER A 276 0.18 5.70 -4.13
CA SER A 276 -0.85 5.39 -3.14
C SER A 276 -2.25 5.93 -3.49
N THR A 277 -2.77 6.90 -2.75
CA THR A 277 -4.19 7.29 -2.78
C THR A 277 -4.50 8.24 -3.93
N VAL A 278 -5.47 7.92 -4.79
CA VAL A 278 -5.95 8.72 -5.93
C VAL A 278 -7.21 9.50 -5.56
N THR A 279 -8.20 8.81 -5.00
CA THR A 279 -9.42 9.42 -4.49
C THR A 279 -9.60 9.11 -3.02
N ALA A 280 -10.27 9.99 -2.28
CA ALA A 280 -10.63 9.75 -0.88
C ALA A 280 -11.88 10.53 -0.48
N LYS A 281 -12.57 10.05 0.56
CA LYS A 281 -13.65 10.75 1.26
C LYS A 281 -13.79 10.26 2.69
N ALA A 282 -14.41 11.06 3.55
CA ALA A 282 -14.97 10.57 4.80
C ALA A 282 -16.09 9.57 4.48
N ILE A 283 -16.19 8.48 5.24
CA ILE A 283 -17.23 7.48 5.02
C ILE A 283 -18.57 8.04 5.51
N ASP A 284 -19.50 8.20 4.58
CA ASP A 284 -20.81 8.86 4.77
C ASP A 284 -22.01 7.96 4.47
N GLY A 285 -21.75 6.67 4.28
CA GLY A 285 -22.78 5.69 3.93
C GLY A 285 -23.06 5.54 2.43
N ASN A 286 -22.52 6.45 1.59
CA ASN A 286 -22.60 6.30 0.13
C ASN A 286 -21.45 5.45 -0.38
N TYR A 287 -21.76 4.41 -1.14
CA TYR A 287 -20.74 3.57 -1.79
C TYR A 287 -20.14 4.29 -2.99
N SER A 288 -18.99 4.88 -2.79
CA SER A 288 -18.14 5.42 -3.84
C SER A 288 -16.69 5.41 -3.38
N ALA A 289 -15.74 5.59 -4.29
CA ALA A 289 -14.33 5.77 -3.96
C ALA A 289 -13.99 7.22 -3.56
N GLY A 290 -14.98 8.12 -3.57
CA GLY A 290 -14.86 9.52 -3.17
C GLY A 290 -14.35 10.44 -4.27
N PHE A 291 -13.80 11.57 -3.83
CA PHE A 291 -13.37 12.67 -4.70
C PHE A 291 -11.92 12.51 -5.13
N VAL A 292 -11.61 12.94 -6.36
CA VAL A 292 -10.22 13.04 -6.83
C VAL A 292 -9.45 14.01 -5.92
N LEU A 293 -8.32 13.53 -5.42
CA LEU A 293 -7.46 14.34 -4.56
C LEU A 293 -6.65 15.36 -5.39
N PRO A 294 -6.28 16.50 -4.82
CA PRO A 294 -5.39 17.45 -5.47
C PRO A 294 -4.10 16.80 -6.00
N LYS A 295 -3.55 17.32 -7.09
CA LYS A 295 -2.37 16.82 -7.81
C LYS A 295 -2.58 15.49 -8.55
N ARG A 296 -3.82 15.01 -8.65
CA ARG A 296 -4.24 13.88 -9.49
C ARG A 296 -5.32 14.36 -10.46
N GLU A 297 -5.35 13.67 -11.55
CA GLU A 297 -6.41 13.80 -12.54
C GLU A 297 -7.00 12.42 -12.80
N VAL A 298 -8.29 12.35 -13.00
CA VAL A 298 -9.00 11.11 -13.35
C VAL A 298 -9.94 11.41 -14.50
N LYS A 299 -9.87 10.59 -15.55
CA LYS A 299 -10.86 10.59 -16.62
C LYS A 299 -11.34 9.18 -16.92
N LEU A 300 -12.53 9.08 -17.47
CA LEU A 300 -13.09 7.84 -17.96
C LEU A 300 -13.02 7.80 -19.48
N GLN A 301 -12.53 6.68 -20.02
CA GLN A 301 -12.66 6.35 -21.43
C GLN A 301 -13.62 5.15 -21.56
N GLY A 302 -14.89 5.45 -21.88
CA GLY A 302 -15.98 4.54 -21.56
C GLY A 302 -16.08 4.35 -20.06
N THR A 303 -15.95 3.13 -19.59
CA THR A 303 -15.86 2.81 -18.15
C THR A 303 -14.43 2.71 -17.64
N ARG A 304 -13.40 2.75 -18.52
CA ARG A 304 -12.00 2.59 -18.13
C ARG A 304 -11.49 3.81 -17.38
N ILE A 305 -10.93 3.61 -16.18
CA ILE A 305 -10.34 4.66 -15.37
C ILE A 305 -8.90 4.92 -15.83
N LEU A 306 -8.66 6.14 -16.30
CA LEU A 306 -7.34 6.67 -16.62
C LEU A 306 -6.93 7.68 -15.56
N ILE A 307 -5.70 7.56 -15.06
CA ILE A 307 -5.14 8.41 -14.00
C ILE A 307 -4.02 9.27 -14.59
N GLY A 308 -4.04 10.56 -14.26
CA GLY A 308 -3.03 11.56 -14.61
C GLY A 308 -2.52 12.31 -13.38
N GLY A 309 -1.64 13.28 -13.63
CA GLY A 309 -1.15 14.22 -12.64
C GLY A 309 0.25 13.90 -12.07
N GLU A 310 0.63 14.66 -11.04
CA GLU A 310 2.00 14.70 -10.49
C GLU A 310 2.40 13.45 -9.69
N THR A 311 1.45 12.55 -9.38
CA THR A 311 1.68 11.40 -8.49
C THR A 311 2.01 10.11 -9.23
N LEU A 312 1.96 10.12 -10.57
CA LEU A 312 2.24 8.94 -11.38
C LEU A 312 3.71 8.53 -11.29
N ALA A 313 3.94 7.23 -11.14
CA ALA A 313 5.29 6.66 -11.10
C ALA A 313 6.09 7.01 -12.37
N SER A 314 7.39 7.09 -12.22
CA SER A 314 8.32 7.37 -13.32
C SER A 314 8.34 6.23 -14.35
N GLY A 315 8.04 5.01 -13.92
CA GLY A 315 8.02 3.85 -14.82
C GLY A 315 8.18 2.52 -14.08
N TYR A 316 8.19 1.46 -14.87
CA TYR A 316 8.65 0.15 -14.41
C TYR A 316 10.17 0.05 -14.58
N TYR A 317 10.84 -0.26 -13.47
CA TYR A 317 12.29 -0.39 -13.42
C TYR A 317 12.71 -1.81 -13.77
N TYR A 318 13.70 -1.93 -14.62
CA TYR A 318 14.37 -3.19 -14.93
C TYR A 318 15.86 -2.94 -15.19
N GLN A 319 16.72 -3.39 -14.29
CA GLN A 319 18.18 -3.40 -14.44
C GLN A 319 18.76 -2.05 -14.92
N GLY A 320 18.40 -0.96 -14.27
CA GLY A 320 18.86 0.40 -14.59
C GLY A 320 18.06 1.12 -15.69
N LYS A 321 17.06 0.47 -16.27
CA LYS A 321 16.19 1.06 -17.29
C LYS A 321 14.79 1.31 -16.76
N LEU A 322 14.19 2.42 -17.16
CA LEU A 322 12.79 2.75 -16.88
C LEU A 322 11.95 2.60 -18.15
N THR A 323 10.87 1.84 -18.05
CA THR A 323 9.83 1.80 -19.08
C THR A 323 8.68 2.68 -18.61
N PRO A 324 8.34 3.77 -19.33
CA PRO A 324 7.23 4.64 -18.94
C PRO A 324 5.91 3.88 -18.81
N ILE A 325 5.10 4.28 -17.81
CA ILE A 325 3.78 3.68 -17.58
C ILE A 325 2.65 4.51 -18.19
N VAL A 326 2.95 5.73 -18.64
CA VAL A 326 1.98 6.67 -19.17
C VAL A 326 1.98 6.69 -20.69
N VAL A 327 0.80 6.86 -21.28
CA VAL A 327 0.61 7.14 -22.70
C VAL A 327 -0.17 8.47 -22.77
N ASP A 328 0.38 9.44 -23.50
CA ASP A 328 -0.20 10.80 -23.63
C ASP A 328 -0.54 11.44 -22.27
N GLY A 329 0.31 11.23 -21.25
CA GLY A 329 0.14 11.76 -19.90
C GLY A 329 -0.84 10.97 -19.00
N TRP A 330 -1.37 9.83 -19.47
CA TRP A 330 -2.35 9.03 -18.76
C TRP A 330 -1.88 7.61 -18.51
N PHE A 331 -2.14 7.12 -17.32
CA PHE A 331 -1.95 5.74 -16.91
C PHE A 331 -3.28 4.98 -16.96
N ASP A 332 -3.34 3.86 -17.67
CA ASP A 332 -4.48 2.95 -17.66
C ASP A 332 -4.44 2.05 -16.43
N SER A 333 -5.30 2.34 -15.46
CA SER A 333 -5.35 1.62 -14.17
C SER A 333 -5.80 0.16 -14.31
N LYS A 334 -6.45 -0.20 -15.41
CA LYS A 334 -7.20 -1.44 -15.60
C LYS A 334 -8.46 -1.54 -14.73
N ASP A 335 -8.76 -0.51 -13.95
CA ASP A 335 -9.99 -0.44 -13.18
C ASP A 335 -11.11 0.18 -14.03
N LEU A 336 -12.34 -0.21 -13.73
CA LEU A 336 -13.55 0.27 -14.36
C LEU A 336 -14.34 1.10 -13.35
N GLY A 337 -14.94 2.19 -13.80
CA GLY A 337 -15.69 3.07 -12.94
C GLY A 337 -16.71 3.92 -13.68
N GLU A 338 -17.47 4.65 -12.89
CA GLU A 338 -18.44 5.63 -13.34
C GLU A 338 -18.42 6.85 -12.41
N TRP A 339 -18.85 7.99 -12.90
CA TRP A 339 -19.07 9.14 -12.05
C TRP A 339 -20.48 9.12 -11.45
N ARG A 340 -20.56 9.30 -10.13
CA ARG A 340 -21.80 9.58 -9.41
C ARG A 340 -21.75 11.01 -8.86
N GLY A 341 -22.26 11.96 -9.62
CA GLY A 341 -21.99 13.36 -9.38
C GLY A 341 -20.50 13.66 -9.53
N SER A 342 -19.87 14.14 -8.47
CA SER A 342 -18.42 14.43 -8.42
C SER A 342 -17.58 13.31 -7.75
N GLU A 343 -18.21 12.21 -7.36
CA GLU A 343 -17.54 11.07 -6.75
C GLU A 343 -17.29 9.96 -7.77
N LEU A 344 -16.10 9.35 -7.70
CA LEU A 344 -15.76 8.19 -8.51
C LEU A 344 -16.36 6.93 -7.85
N ASN A 345 -17.11 6.15 -8.61
CA ASN A 345 -17.54 4.81 -8.20
C ASN A 345 -16.72 3.77 -8.95
N ILE A 346 -16.12 2.81 -8.23
CA ILE A 346 -15.37 1.71 -8.82
C ILE A 346 -16.34 0.55 -9.08
N ILE A 347 -16.41 0.12 -10.32
CA ILE A 347 -17.25 -1.01 -10.76
C ILE A 347 -16.51 -2.34 -10.55
N GLY A 348 -15.21 -2.35 -10.87
CA GLY A 348 -14.36 -3.54 -10.78
C GLY A 348 -13.11 -3.41 -11.62
N ARG A 349 -12.45 -4.53 -11.89
CA ARG A 349 -11.27 -4.60 -12.77
C ARG A 349 -11.63 -5.20 -14.11
N ALA A 350 -11.05 -4.66 -15.17
CA ALA A 350 -11.26 -5.17 -16.52
C ALA A 350 -10.72 -6.60 -16.71
N ASP A 351 -9.67 -6.95 -15.98
CA ASP A 351 -9.06 -8.29 -15.99
C ASP A 351 -9.77 -9.31 -15.10
N ASN A 352 -10.75 -8.89 -14.29
CA ASN A 352 -11.62 -9.75 -13.49
C ASN A 352 -13.04 -9.85 -14.07
N GLN A 353 -13.27 -9.29 -15.24
CA GLN A 353 -14.50 -9.47 -16.00
C GLN A 353 -14.45 -10.80 -16.78
N PHE A 354 -15.55 -11.52 -16.79
CA PHE A 354 -15.70 -12.75 -17.56
C PHE A 354 -17.07 -12.84 -18.22
N ILE A 355 -17.20 -13.71 -19.20
CA ILE A 355 -18.47 -13.95 -19.91
C ILE A 355 -19.09 -15.25 -19.39
N SER A 356 -20.35 -15.17 -18.99
CA SER A 356 -21.19 -16.31 -18.59
C SER A 356 -22.49 -16.28 -19.36
N GLY A 357 -22.72 -17.28 -20.19
CA GLY A 357 -23.96 -17.37 -21.00
C GLY A 357 -24.20 -16.16 -21.92
N GLY A 358 -23.14 -15.50 -22.40
CA GLY A 358 -23.20 -14.30 -23.24
C GLY A 358 -23.25 -12.96 -22.48
N GLU A 359 -23.36 -12.99 -21.15
CA GLU A 359 -23.42 -11.81 -20.30
C GLU A 359 -22.07 -11.50 -19.67
N ASN A 360 -21.73 -10.22 -19.60
CA ASN A 360 -20.52 -9.75 -18.91
C ASN A 360 -20.76 -9.69 -17.40
N ILE A 361 -19.92 -10.38 -16.64
CA ILE A 361 -19.98 -10.42 -15.17
C ILE A 361 -18.68 -9.87 -14.59
N HIS A 362 -18.78 -8.98 -13.62
CA HIS A 362 -17.65 -8.52 -12.79
C HIS A 362 -17.63 -9.29 -11.48
N CYS A 363 -16.50 -9.90 -11.16
CA CYS A 363 -16.33 -10.61 -9.89
C CYS A 363 -16.64 -9.71 -8.70
N GLU A 364 -16.19 -8.45 -8.76
CA GLU A 364 -16.33 -7.47 -7.69
C GLU A 364 -17.80 -7.10 -7.41
N GLU A 365 -18.67 -7.15 -8.41
CA GLU A 365 -20.10 -6.90 -8.23
C GLU A 365 -20.74 -7.94 -7.31
N ILE A 366 -20.37 -9.20 -7.49
CA ILE A 366 -20.86 -10.32 -6.66
C ILE A 366 -20.21 -10.24 -5.27
N GLU A 367 -18.92 -9.96 -5.20
CA GLU A 367 -18.17 -9.80 -3.95
C GLU A 367 -18.76 -8.69 -3.07
N LEU A 368 -19.12 -7.55 -3.68
CA LEU A 368 -19.74 -6.42 -2.99
C LEU A 368 -21.03 -6.82 -2.29
N VAL A 369 -21.85 -7.65 -2.93
CA VAL A 369 -23.11 -8.13 -2.33
C VAL A 369 -22.83 -9.14 -1.23
N LEU A 370 -21.96 -10.13 -1.47
CA LEU A 370 -21.63 -11.15 -0.46
C LEU A 370 -21.00 -10.55 0.80
N ASN A 371 -20.19 -9.51 0.65
CA ASN A 371 -19.53 -8.80 1.76
C ASN A 371 -20.51 -7.99 2.65
N GLN A 372 -21.79 -7.88 2.28
CA GLN A 372 -22.82 -7.27 3.14
C GLN A 372 -23.32 -8.22 4.24
N LEU A 373 -23.06 -9.53 4.12
CA LEU A 373 -23.40 -10.49 5.17
C LEU A 373 -22.49 -10.26 6.39
N GLU A 374 -23.10 -10.09 7.57
CA GLU A 374 -22.36 -9.81 8.83
C GLU A 374 -21.31 -10.88 9.17
N THR A 375 -21.56 -12.13 8.79
CA THR A 375 -20.64 -13.26 9.02
C THR A 375 -19.50 -13.31 8.02
N VAL A 376 -19.55 -12.55 6.91
CA VAL A 376 -18.53 -12.52 5.86
C VAL A 376 -17.54 -11.39 6.11
N ARG A 377 -16.26 -11.74 6.26
CA ARG A 377 -15.17 -10.75 6.34
C ARG A 377 -14.71 -10.31 4.96
N GLN A 378 -14.58 -11.28 4.04
CA GLN A 378 -14.21 -11.06 2.65
C GLN A 378 -14.74 -12.20 1.78
N ALA A 379 -15.28 -11.86 0.62
CA ALA A 379 -15.57 -12.80 -0.45
C ALA A 379 -14.66 -12.52 -1.65
N ILE A 380 -14.16 -13.58 -2.30
CA ILE A 380 -13.42 -13.52 -3.56
C ILE A 380 -14.11 -14.45 -4.55
N VAL A 381 -14.51 -13.89 -5.69
CA VAL A 381 -15.19 -14.63 -6.76
C VAL A 381 -14.20 -14.98 -7.86
N ILE A 382 -14.19 -16.25 -8.22
CA ILE A 382 -13.32 -16.80 -9.26
C ILE A 382 -14.21 -17.33 -10.41
N PRO A 383 -13.97 -16.92 -11.66
CA PRO A 383 -14.59 -17.54 -12.81
C PRO A 383 -13.96 -18.91 -13.06
N ILE A 384 -14.80 -19.96 -13.08
CA ILE A 384 -14.42 -21.35 -13.40
C ILE A 384 -15.00 -21.70 -14.74
N GLU A 385 -14.22 -22.40 -15.55
CA GLU A 385 -14.65 -22.89 -16.87
C GLU A 385 -15.90 -23.78 -16.75
N ASP A 386 -16.88 -23.54 -17.61
CA ASP A 386 -18.15 -24.25 -17.71
C ASP A 386 -18.42 -24.56 -19.17
N SER A 387 -18.76 -25.80 -19.48
CA SER A 387 -18.93 -26.28 -20.86
C SER A 387 -20.16 -25.67 -21.58
N GLU A 388 -21.17 -25.22 -20.84
CA GLU A 388 -22.40 -24.64 -21.40
C GLU A 388 -22.34 -23.09 -21.41
N TYR A 389 -21.83 -22.48 -20.33
CA TYR A 389 -21.86 -21.03 -20.14
C TYR A 389 -20.51 -20.33 -20.39
N GLY A 390 -19.47 -21.08 -20.76
CA GLY A 390 -18.09 -20.58 -20.89
C GLY A 390 -17.40 -20.44 -19.53
N HIS A 391 -17.94 -19.59 -18.64
CA HIS A 391 -17.49 -19.50 -17.24
C HIS A 391 -18.67 -19.33 -16.32
N ARG A 392 -18.52 -19.83 -15.07
CA ARG A 392 -19.47 -19.62 -13.98
C ARG A 392 -18.74 -19.10 -12.74
N PRO A 393 -19.36 -18.17 -11.98
CA PRO A 393 -18.75 -17.65 -10.74
C PRO A 393 -18.76 -18.72 -9.65
N VAL A 394 -17.65 -18.81 -8.90
CA VAL A 394 -17.53 -19.56 -7.65
C VAL A 394 -16.99 -18.61 -6.58
N ALA A 395 -17.60 -18.59 -5.39
CA ALA A 395 -17.22 -17.72 -4.30
C ALA A 395 -16.38 -18.45 -3.25
N VAL A 396 -15.26 -17.83 -2.84
CA VAL A 396 -14.43 -18.27 -1.70
C VAL A 396 -14.54 -17.21 -0.60
N ILE A 397 -15.04 -17.61 0.57
CA ILE A 397 -15.51 -16.71 1.60
C ILE A 397 -14.66 -16.85 2.87
N GLU A 398 -14.09 -15.75 3.32
CA GLU A 398 -13.48 -15.63 4.64
C GLU A 398 -14.58 -15.36 5.69
N CYS A 399 -14.78 -16.30 6.59
CA CYS A 399 -15.76 -16.24 7.65
C CYS A 399 -15.40 -17.19 8.79
N ASP A 400 -15.91 -16.92 9.99
CA ASP A 400 -15.80 -17.88 11.10
C ASP A 400 -16.76 -19.05 10.87
N THR A 401 -18.02 -18.74 10.59
CA THR A 401 -19.06 -19.69 10.24
C THR A 401 -19.63 -19.33 8.88
N MET A 402 -19.74 -20.32 7.98
CA MET A 402 -20.35 -20.10 6.67
C MET A 402 -21.79 -19.64 6.82
N PRO A 403 -22.20 -18.59 6.08
CA PRO A 403 -23.61 -18.23 5.99
C PRO A 403 -24.41 -19.41 5.44
N SER A 404 -25.66 -19.54 5.86
CA SER A 404 -26.56 -20.55 5.28
C SER A 404 -26.92 -20.21 3.84
N ASP A 405 -27.21 -21.23 3.03
CA ASP A 405 -27.61 -21.05 1.63
C ASP A 405 -28.81 -20.11 1.53
N SER A 406 -29.78 -20.20 2.46
CA SER A 406 -30.94 -19.33 2.50
C SER A 406 -30.60 -17.86 2.77
N GLN A 407 -29.58 -17.57 3.58
CA GLN A 407 -29.11 -16.19 3.83
C GLN A 407 -28.44 -15.63 2.56
N ILE A 408 -27.58 -16.43 1.93
CA ILE A 408 -26.90 -16.04 0.68
C ILE A 408 -27.91 -15.81 -0.43
N GLU A 409 -28.82 -16.77 -0.67
CA GLU A 409 -29.83 -16.67 -1.73
C GLU A 409 -30.78 -15.49 -1.53
N SER A 410 -31.23 -15.25 -0.30
CA SER A 410 -32.10 -14.11 0.01
C SER A 410 -31.44 -12.78 -0.32
N LEU A 411 -30.14 -12.63 0.03
CA LEU A 411 -29.37 -11.43 -0.26
C LEU A 411 -29.14 -11.26 -1.77
N LEU A 412 -28.66 -12.31 -2.44
CA LEU A 412 -28.39 -12.26 -3.87
C LEU A 412 -29.65 -11.95 -4.68
N LYS A 413 -30.78 -12.56 -4.33
CA LYS A 413 -32.08 -12.35 -4.99
C LYS A 413 -32.54 -10.90 -4.93
N SER A 414 -32.19 -10.19 -3.87
CA SER A 414 -32.59 -8.78 -3.70
C SER A 414 -31.74 -7.81 -4.52
N GLN A 415 -30.55 -8.21 -4.98
CA GLN A 415 -29.55 -7.28 -5.54
C GLN A 415 -28.95 -7.72 -6.88
N LEU A 416 -28.97 -9.02 -7.20
CA LEU A 416 -28.30 -9.54 -8.41
C LEU A 416 -29.22 -10.42 -9.25
N SER A 417 -29.10 -10.31 -10.57
CA SER A 417 -29.72 -11.22 -11.50
C SER A 417 -29.18 -12.65 -11.32
N LYS A 418 -30.03 -13.67 -11.51
CA LYS A 418 -29.72 -15.07 -11.19
C LYS A 418 -28.49 -15.62 -11.92
N PHE A 419 -28.20 -15.16 -13.13
CA PHE A 419 -27.04 -15.60 -13.91
C PHE A 419 -25.69 -15.16 -13.31
N LYS A 420 -25.70 -14.16 -12.38
CA LYS A 420 -24.52 -13.71 -11.64
C LYS A 420 -24.29 -14.50 -10.35
N TRP A 421 -25.21 -15.37 -9.95
CA TRP A 421 -25.08 -16.08 -8.69
C TRP A 421 -23.99 -17.12 -8.75
N PRO A 422 -23.10 -17.20 -7.73
CA PRO A 422 -22.11 -18.25 -7.66
C PRO A 422 -22.75 -19.64 -7.66
N THR A 423 -22.13 -20.55 -8.40
CA THR A 423 -22.56 -21.96 -8.47
C THR A 423 -22.12 -22.78 -7.27
N ALA A 424 -21.09 -22.30 -6.56
CA ALA A 424 -20.57 -22.93 -5.36
C ALA A 424 -19.96 -21.89 -4.40
N TYR A 425 -19.96 -22.23 -3.11
CA TYR A 425 -19.42 -21.41 -2.03
C TYR A 425 -18.45 -22.25 -1.22
N HIS A 426 -17.21 -21.77 -1.09
CA HIS A 426 -16.16 -22.44 -0.33
C HIS A 426 -15.68 -21.55 0.81
N LYS A 427 -15.40 -22.14 1.97
CA LYS A 427 -14.75 -21.42 3.05
C LYS A 427 -13.27 -21.20 2.68
N MET A 428 -12.78 -19.98 2.89
CA MET A 428 -11.39 -19.64 2.62
C MET A 428 -10.45 -20.37 3.60
N PRO A 429 -9.44 -21.08 3.12
CA PRO A 429 -8.53 -21.81 4.00
C PRO A 429 -7.55 -20.86 4.68
N ASN A 430 -7.14 -21.19 5.90
CA ASN A 430 -6.23 -20.36 6.71
C ASN A 430 -4.86 -20.13 6.05
N GLU A 431 -4.42 -21.00 5.16
CA GLU A 431 -3.16 -20.85 4.44
C GLU A 431 -3.14 -19.63 3.53
N LEU A 432 -4.29 -19.27 2.91
CA LEU A 432 -4.42 -18.09 2.07
C LEU A 432 -4.47 -16.79 2.88
N LEU A 433 -4.83 -16.87 4.16
CA LEU A 433 -4.90 -15.72 5.06
C LEU A 433 -3.52 -15.31 5.62
N LYS A 434 -2.52 -16.19 5.53
CA LYS A 434 -1.15 -15.96 6.05
C LYS A 434 -0.28 -15.15 5.11
N SER A 435 -0.66 -14.96 3.85
CA SER A 435 0.20 -14.43 2.78
C SER A 435 0.31 -12.90 2.72
N GLY A 436 -0.27 -12.14 3.66
CA GLY A 436 -0.13 -10.68 3.67
C GLY A 436 -1.37 -9.93 4.15
N ILE A 437 -1.40 -8.61 3.92
CA ILE A 437 -2.51 -7.72 4.28
C ILE A 437 -3.74 -7.96 3.38
N LYS A 438 -3.51 -8.43 2.16
CA LYS A 438 -4.56 -8.65 1.16
C LYS A 438 -4.42 -10.04 0.56
N VAL A 439 -5.53 -10.79 0.54
CA VAL A 439 -5.58 -12.11 -0.10
C VAL A 439 -5.45 -11.94 -1.62
N SER A 440 -4.54 -12.68 -2.24
CA SER A 440 -4.31 -12.65 -3.68
C SER A 440 -5.36 -13.48 -4.41
N ARG A 441 -6.12 -12.86 -5.35
CA ARG A 441 -7.08 -13.57 -6.23
C ARG A 441 -6.42 -14.72 -7.00
N ASN A 442 -5.17 -14.55 -7.44
CA ASN A 442 -4.43 -15.60 -8.13
C ASN A 442 -4.15 -16.81 -7.23
N GLN A 443 -3.79 -16.59 -5.96
CA GLN A 443 -3.59 -17.68 -5.00
C GLN A 443 -4.92 -18.41 -4.71
N VAL A 444 -6.02 -17.66 -4.57
CA VAL A 444 -7.36 -18.25 -4.42
C VAL A 444 -7.73 -19.08 -5.65
N LYS A 445 -7.48 -18.57 -6.86
CA LYS A 445 -7.70 -19.29 -8.10
C LYS A 445 -6.91 -20.59 -8.18
N GLN A 446 -5.60 -20.53 -7.87
CA GLN A 446 -4.73 -21.71 -7.86
C GLN A 446 -5.19 -22.76 -6.84
N TRP A 447 -5.58 -22.31 -5.63
CA TRP A 447 -6.11 -23.18 -4.62
C TRP A 447 -7.43 -23.84 -5.08
N LEU A 448 -8.37 -23.05 -5.58
CA LEU A 448 -9.67 -23.55 -6.04
C LEU A 448 -9.53 -24.54 -7.20
N THR A 449 -8.63 -24.26 -8.17
CA THR A 449 -8.36 -25.19 -9.28
C THR A 449 -7.87 -26.55 -8.78
N ARG A 450 -7.01 -26.57 -7.74
CA ARG A 450 -6.55 -27.83 -7.10
C ARG A 450 -7.64 -28.59 -6.34
N GLN A 451 -8.68 -27.87 -5.84
CA GLN A 451 -9.80 -28.50 -5.15
C GLN A 451 -10.81 -29.12 -6.12
N LEU A 452 -10.90 -28.59 -7.35
CA LEU A 452 -11.85 -29.03 -8.38
C LEU A 452 -11.25 -30.04 -9.36
N SER A 453 -9.93 -30.23 -9.37
CA SER A 453 -9.21 -31.28 -10.11
C SER A 453 -9.11 -32.56 -9.30
#